data_e331f6050d299b3f3786ca55583922b2
#
_entry.id   e331f6050d299b3f3786ca55583922b2
#
_cell.length_a   1.000
_cell.length_b   1.000
_cell.length_c   1.000
_cell.angle_alpha   90.00
_cell.angle_beta   90.00
_cell.angle_gamma   90.00
#
_symmetry.space_group_name_H-M   'P 1'
#
loop_
_entity.id
_entity.type
_entity.pdbx_description
1 polymer ?
#
loop_
_entity_poly.entity_id
_entity_poly.type
_entity_poly.pdbx_seq_one_letter_code
_entity_poly.pdbx_strand_id
1 'polypeptide(L)'
;MISNRITIIISASLIALAVGAGFLVAVHLPPEIISHWDSLGRPNGHLVKVYGLAFIPSLAVVLLVLYLLLGSESGEVSKTKSSQTEFNLFALSVFGFLVYLYFLILAWNLHPYSFSVIQALIPAFAVLVFALGHLVRTIKLKLGSNGSPAGTWREKLLWLKFCRLTGRILQVLALVLLTGLFYPDQIFIVFSTLLLVAVVALGL
;
A
#
# COMPACT_ATOMS: atom_id res chain seq x y z
N MET A 1 -13.37 16.05 -2.27
CA MET A 1 -12.91 15.66 -0.92
C MET A 1 -13.48 14.28 -0.61
N ILE A 2 -12.63 13.29 -0.36
CA ILE A 2 -13.06 11.90 -0.10
C ILE A 2 -13.44 11.79 1.38
N SER A 3 -14.71 11.44 1.66
CA SER A 3 -15.19 11.24 3.03
C SER A 3 -14.90 9.83 3.52
N ASN A 4 -14.90 9.63 4.85
CA ASN A 4 -14.74 8.29 5.45
C ASN A 4 -15.81 7.33 4.96
N ARG A 5 -17.06 7.79 4.80
CA ARG A 5 -18.16 6.95 4.28
C ARG A 5 -17.86 6.43 2.88
N ILE A 6 -17.40 7.28 1.99
CA ILE A 6 -17.01 6.90 0.62
C ILE A 6 -15.86 5.89 0.66
N THR A 7 -14.84 6.13 1.50
CA THR A 7 -13.70 5.20 1.66
C THR A 7 -14.18 3.83 2.14
N ILE A 8 -15.05 3.77 3.13
CA ILE A 8 -15.60 2.51 3.66
C ILE A 8 -16.39 1.77 2.57
N ILE A 9 -17.27 2.47 1.86
CA ILE A 9 -18.10 1.87 0.80
C ILE A 9 -17.22 1.30 -0.30
N ILE A 10 -16.24 2.06 -0.79
CA ILE A 10 -15.32 1.61 -1.87
C ILE A 10 -14.51 0.41 -1.37
N SER A 11 -13.92 0.48 -0.17
CA SER A 11 -13.10 -0.61 0.37
C SER A 11 -13.92 -1.89 0.57
N ALA A 12 -15.13 -1.79 1.13
CA ALA A 12 -16.03 -2.92 1.30
C ALA A 12 -16.45 -3.52 -0.06
N SER A 13 -16.75 -2.68 -1.06
CA SER A 13 -17.08 -3.13 -2.42
C SER A 13 -15.89 -3.85 -3.08
N LEU A 14 -14.67 -3.36 -2.90
CA LEU A 14 -13.46 -4.01 -3.41
C LEU A 14 -13.25 -5.39 -2.75
N ILE A 15 -13.45 -5.49 -1.43
CA ILE A 15 -13.34 -6.76 -0.71
C ILE A 15 -14.43 -7.74 -1.19
N ALA A 16 -15.68 -7.28 -1.32
CA ALA A 16 -16.77 -8.11 -1.82
C ALA A 16 -16.50 -8.61 -3.25
N LEU A 17 -15.96 -7.74 -4.11
CA LEU A 17 -15.55 -8.10 -5.47
C LEU A 17 -14.45 -9.17 -5.45
N ALA A 18 -13.43 -9.04 -4.60
CA ALA A 18 -12.38 -10.03 -4.48
C ALA A 18 -12.92 -11.38 -4.02
N VAL A 19 -13.75 -11.40 -2.96
CA VAL A 19 -14.39 -12.63 -2.46
C VAL A 19 -15.25 -13.27 -3.55
N GLY A 20 -16.10 -12.51 -4.22
CA GLY A 20 -16.95 -13.00 -5.31
C GLY A 20 -16.14 -13.59 -6.46
N ALA A 21 -15.08 -12.92 -6.89
CA ALA A 21 -14.18 -13.43 -7.92
C ALA A 21 -13.51 -14.74 -7.51
N GLY A 22 -13.02 -14.83 -6.25
CA GLY A 22 -12.45 -16.06 -5.71
C GLY A 22 -13.41 -17.24 -5.75
N PHE A 23 -14.68 -17.03 -5.38
CA PHE A 23 -15.71 -18.06 -5.46
C PHE A 23 -15.96 -18.50 -6.91
N LEU A 24 -16.07 -17.56 -7.84
CA LEU A 24 -16.35 -17.86 -9.24
C LEU A 24 -15.25 -18.70 -9.90
N VAL A 25 -13.97 -18.43 -9.55
CA VAL A 25 -12.85 -19.14 -10.17
C VAL A 25 -12.38 -20.37 -9.39
N ALA A 26 -12.86 -20.58 -8.16
CA ALA A 26 -12.40 -21.64 -7.26
C ALA A 26 -12.43 -23.04 -7.88
N VAL A 27 -13.44 -23.32 -8.72
CA VAL A 27 -13.61 -24.63 -9.39
C VAL A 27 -12.54 -24.87 -10.46
N HIS A 28 -11.96 -23.82 -11.02
CA HIS A 28 -10.96 -23.89 -12.08
C HIS A 28 -9.52 -23.83 -11.54
N LEU A 29 -9.36 -23.52 -10.25
CA LEU A 29 -8.04 -23.43 -9.62
C LEU A 29 -7.53 -24.81 -9.14
N PRO A 30 -6.20 -25.06 -9.20
CA PRO A 30 -5.59 -26.28 -8.68
C PRO A 30 -5.81 -26.41 -7.16
N PRO A 31 -5.62 -27.60 -6.57
CA PRO A 31 -5.74 -27.82 -5.12
C PRO A 31 -4.77 -26.98 -4.29
N GLU A 32 -3.59 -26.70 -4.83
CA GLU A 32 -2.59 -25.77 -4.27
C GLU A 32 -2.40 -24.62 -5.23
N ILE A 33 -2.48 -23.38 -4.72
CA ILE A 33 -2.25 -22.18 -5.49
C ILE A 33 -0.89 -21.56 -5.16
N ILE A 34 -0.24 -21.08 -6.19
CA ILE A 34 1.01 -20.34 -6.05
C ILE A 34 0.67 -18.97 -5.50
N SER A 35 1.31 -18.62 -4.38
CA SER A 35 1.05 -17.41 -3.62
C SER A 35 2.29 -16.53 -3.44
N HIS A 36 3.48 -17.05 -3.80
CA HIS A 36 4.74 -16.34 -3.65
C HIS A 36 5.67 -16.62 -4.84
N TRP A 37 6.47 -15.62 -5.21
CA TRP A 37 7.48 -15.66 -6.27
C TRP A 37 8.80 -15.10 -5.75
N ASP A 38 9.91 -15.63 -6.24
CA ASP A 38 11.24 -15.08 -5.98
C ASP A 38 11.47 -13.77 -6.74
N SER A 39 12.63 -13.14 -6.52
CA SER A 39 13.01 -11.88 -7.19
C SER A 39 13.15 -12.00 -8.72
N LEU A 40 13.20 -13.21 -9.25
CA LEU A 40 13.23 -13.50 -10.69
C LEU A 40 11.85 -13.86 -11.24
N GLY A 41 10.80 -13.76 -10.42
CA GLY A 41 9.43 -14.09 -10.81
C GLY A 41 9.14 -15.58 -10.89
N ARG A 42 10.00 -16.46 -10.35
CA ARG A 42 9.78 -17.90 -10.33
C ARG A 42 8.93 -18.27 -9.11
N PRO A 43 7.91 -19.11 -9.27
CA PRO A 43 7.09 -19.57 -8.15
C PRO A 43 7.96 -20.31 -7.11
N ASN A 44 7.84 -19.91 -5.86
CA ASN A 44 8.56 -20.57 -4.74
C ASN A 44 7.74 -20.69 -3.45
N GLY A 45 6.44 -20.38 -3.50
CA GLY A 45 5.53 -20.59 -2.37
C GLY A 45 4.15 -21.03 -2.82
N HIS A 46 3.63 -22.05 -2.12
CA HIS A 46 2.33 -22.65 -2.39
C HIS A 46 1.46 -22.59 -1.14
N LEU A 47 0.16 -22.43 -1.32
CA LEU A 47 -0.86 -22.53 -0.28
C LEU A 47 -1.96 -23.47 -0.74
N VAL A 48 -2.51 -24.25 0.20
CA VAL A 48 -3.75 -24.99 -0.04
C VAL A 48 -4.81 -23.99 -0.49
N LYS A 49 -5.55 -24.33 -1.55
CA LYS A 49 -6.51 -23.44 -2.23
C LYS A 49 -7.40 -22.63 -1.29
N VAL A 50 -7.97 -23.25 -0.27
CA VAL A 50 -8.86 -22.57 0.69
C VAL A 50 -8.13 -21.42 1.40
N TYR A 51 -6.93 -21.67 1.89
CA TYR A 51 -6.14 -20.63 2.57
C TYR A 51 -5.68 -19.54 1.61
N GLY A 52 -5.24 -19.91 0.41
CA GLY A 52 -4.82 -18.95 -0.59
C GLY A 52 -5.95 -18.04 -1.08
N LEU A 53 -7.18 -18.57 -1.21
CA LEU A 53 -8.37 -17.78 -1.55
C LEU A 53 -8.83 -16.88 -0.40
N ALA A 54 -8.66 -17.31 0.86
CA ALA A 54 -9.12 -16.57 2.02
C ALA A 54 -8.12 -15.51 2.52
N PHE A 55 -6.81 -15.71 2.32
CA PHE A 55 -5.76 -14.93 2.99
C PHE A 55 -5.87 -13.41 2.73
N ILE A 56 -5.83 -13.00 1.46
CA ILE A 56 -5.85 -11.57 1.12
C ILE A 56 -7.22 -10.92 1.45
N PRO A 57 -8.37 -11.51 1.12
CA PRO A 57 -9.65 -10.97 1.56
C PRO A 57 -9.77 -10.82 3.08
N SER A 58 -9.30 -11.81 3.86
CA SER A 58 -9.30 -11.73 5.33
C SER A 58 -8.40 -10.62 5.85
N LEU A 59 -7.19 -10.48 5.29
CA LEU A 59 -6.29 -9.38 5.61
C LEU A 59 -6.94 -8.02 5.32
N ALA A 60 -7.61 -7.89 4.17
CA ALA A 60 -8.31 -6.66 3.81
C ALA A 60 -9.47 -6.35 4.78
N VAL A 61 -10.22 -7.36 5.25
CA VAL A 61 -11.26 -7.19 6.29
C VAL A 61 -10.62 -6.70 7.59
N VAL A 62 -9.54 -7.31 8.05
CA VAL A 62 -8.81 -6.88 9.28
C VAL A 62 -8.37 -5.42 9.15
N LEU A 63 -7.79 -5.03 8.00
CA LEU A 63 -7.39 -3.64 7.78
C LEU A 63 -8.59 -2.67 7.72
N LEU A 64 -9.73 -3.11 7.19
CA LEU A 64 -10.95 -2.30 7.21
C LEU A 64 -11.46 -2.09 8.63
N VAL A 65 -11.45 -3.12 9.48
CA VAL A 65 -11.79 -3.01 10.89
C VAL A 65 -10.83 -2.05 11.61
N LEU A 66 -9.52 -2.18 11.39
CA LEU A 66 -8.53 -1.26 11.95
C LEU A 66 -8.76 0.19 11.47
N TYR A 67 -9.08 0.39 10.19
CA TYR A 67 -9.42 1.70 9.65
C TYR A 67 -10.66 2.30 10.36
N LEU A 68 -11.68 1.48 10.62
CA LEU A 68 -12.89 1.92 11.33
C LEU A 68 -12.58 2.30 12.79
N LEU A 69 -11.78 1.49 13.49
CA LEU A 69 -11.38 1.75 14.89
C LEU A 69 -10.56 3.04 14.99
N LEU A 70 -9.51 3.18 14.17
CA LEU A 70 -8.68 4.37 14.14
C LEU A 70 -9.46 5.62 13.69
N GLY A 71 -10.46 5.45 12.84
CA GLY A 71 -11.35 6.50 12.38
C GLY A 71 -12.30 7.02 13.47
N SER A 72 -12.66 6.18 14.46
CA SER A 72 -13.60 6.51 15.53
C SER A 72 -12.95 7.25 16.71
N GLU A 73 -11.69 6.89 17.05
CA GLU A 73 -11.00 7.43 18.23
C GLU A 73 -10.41 8.84 18.04
N SER A 74 -10.48 9.39 16.87
CA SER A 74 -9.78 10.63 16.53
C SER A 74 -10.48 11.91 17.00
N GLY A 75 -10.99 11.90 18.23
CA GLY A 75 -11.54 13.09 18.89
C GLY A 75 -10.52 14.18 19.19
N GLU A 76 -9.23 13.86 19.35
CA GLU A 76 -8.19 14.83 19.75
C GLU A 76 -7.14 15.16 18.69
N VAL A 77 -6.88 14.27 17.74
CA VAL A 77 -6.02 14.64 16.61
C VAL A 77 -6.86 15.49 15.66
N SER A 78 -6.74 16.80 15.74
CA SER A 78 -7.45 17.76 14.88
C SER A 78 -7.28 17.36 13.42
N LYS A 79 -8.29 16.67 12.93
CA LYS A 79 -8.44 16.37 11.53
C LYS A 79 -8.74 17.69 10.81
N THR A 80 -7.70 18.34 10.29
CA THR A 80 -7.98 19.26 9.21
C THR A 80 -8.63 18.41 8.10
N LYS A 81 -9.71 18.92 7.48
CA LYS A 81 -10.40 18.22 6.37
C LYS A 81 -9.42 17.72 5.29
N SER A 82 -8.31 18.40 5.10
CA SER A 82 -7.22 18.03 4.20
C SER A 82 -6.49 16.77 4.66
N SER A 83 -6.08 16.66 5.92
CA SER A 83 -5.35 15.50 6.46
C SER A 83 -6.18 14.21 6.38
N GLN A 84 -7.50 14.31 6.60
CA GLN A 84 -8.40 13.16 6.48
C GLN A 84 -8.52 12.68 5.02
N THR A 85 -8.58 13.60 4.06
CA THR A 85 -8.63 13.22 2.63
C THR A 85 -7.37 12.46 2.21
N GLU A 86 -6.20 12.92 2.65
CA GLU A 86 -4.92 12.27 2.32
C GLU A 86 -4.82 10.86 2.94
N PHE A 87 -5.26 10.72 4.19
CA PHE A 87 -5.32 9.41 4.84
C PHE A 87 -6.30 8.47 4.13
N ASN A 88 -7.45 8.97 3.71
CA ASN A 88 -8.44 8.20 2.97
C ASN A 88 -7.91 7.75 1.60
N LEU A 89 -7.20 8.63 0.89
CA LEU A 89 -6.55 8.28 -0.38
C LEU A 89 -5.50 7.18 -0.19
N PHE A 90 -4.68 7.29 0.84
CA PHE A 90 -3.70 6.25 1.15
C PHE A 90 -4.39 4.92 1.50
N ALA A 91 -5.41 4.94 2.35
CA ALA A 91 -6.19 3.75 2.69
C ALA A 91 -6.78 3.09 1.44
N LEU A 92 -7.40 3.85 0.53
CA LEU A 92 -7.91 3.34 -0.74
C LEU A 92 -6.80 2.75 -1.62
N SER A 93 -5.61 3.33 -1.61
CA SER A 93 -4.46 2.78 -2.35
C SER A 93 -4.02 1.42 -1.78
N VAL A 94 -4.06 1.25 -0.45
CA VAL A 94 -3.76 -0.04 0.20
C VAL A 94 -4.81 -1.09 -0.17
N PHE A 95 -6.11 -0.77 -0.07
CA PHE A 95 -7.17 -1.71 -0.45
C PHE A 95 -7.12 -2.06 -1.95
N GLY A 96 -6.91 -1.06 -2.80
CA GLY A 96 -6.74 -1.28 -4.23
C GLY A 96 -5.55 -2.18 -4.55
N PHE A 97 -4.42 -1.98 -3.87
CA PHE A 97 -3.23 -2.82 -4.01
C PHE A 97 -3.50 -4.28 -3.59
N LEU A 98 -4.14 -4.50 -2.43
CA LEU A 98 -4.47 -5.86 -1.97
C LEU A 98 -5.40 -6.59 -2.95
N VAL A 99 -6.43 -5.92 -3.42
CA VAL A 99 -7.37 -6.50 -4.38
C VAL A 99 -6.70 -6.77 -5.71
N TYR A 100 -5.86 -5.85 -6.18
CA TYR A 100 -5.05 -6.06 -7.39
C TYR A 100 -4.11 -7.26 -7.24
N LEU A 101 -3.39 -7.36 -6.11
CA LEU A 101 -2.52 -8.50 -5.80
C LEU A 101 -3.31 -9.82 -5.80
N TYR A 102 -4.50 -9.81 -5.22
CA TYR A 102 -5.38 -10.98 -5.23
C TYR A 102 -5.77 -11.40 -6.64
N PHE A 103 -6.21 -10.47 -7.48
CA PHE A 103 -6.52 -10.77 -8.88
C PHE A 103 -5.30 -11.26 -9.67
N LEU A 104 -4.13 -10.72 -9.39
CA LEU A 104 -2.89 -11.17 -10.01
C LEU A 104 -2.58 -12.63 -9.66
N ILE A 105 -2.74 -13.01 -8.37
CA ILE A 105 -2.58 -14.39 -7.91
C ILE A 105 -3.59 -15.31 -8.62
N LEU A 106 -4.87 -14.93 -8.67
CA LEU A 106 -5.90 -15.71 -9.35
C LEU A 106 -5.59 -15.88 -10.84
N ALA A 107 -5.27 -14.79 -11.52
CA ALA A 107 -4.97 -14.79 -12.95
C ALA A 107 -3.76 -15.68 -13.29
N TRP A 108 -2.70 -15.59 -12.48
CA TRP A 108 -1.51 -16.42 -12.69
C TRP A 108 -1.79 -17.91 -12.48
N ASN A 109 -2.60 -18.26 -11.44
CA ASN A 109 -2.96 -19.65 -11.18
C ASN A 109 -3.95 -20.23 -12.20
N LEU A 110 -4.75 -19.39 -12.86
CA LEU A 110 -5.61 -19.79 -13.97
C LEU A 110 -4.82 -19.97 -15.28
N HIS A 111 -3.83 -19.14 -15.52
CA HIS A 111 -3.02 -19.10 -16.72
C HIS A 111 -1.53 -18.97 -16.39
N PRO A 112 -0.89 -20.04 -15.86
CA PRO A 112 0.51 -20.00 -15.48
C PRO A 112 1.42 -19.57 -16.63
N TYR A 113 2.43 -18.76 -16.32
CA TYR A 113 3.43 -18.26 -17.27
C TYR A 113 2.90 -17.37 -18.41
N SER A 114 1.64 -16.96 -18.37
CA SER A 114 1.07 -16.09 -19.41
C SER A 114 1.57 -14.63 -19.33
N PHE A 115 2.11 -14.22 -18.18
CA PHE A 115 2.66 -12.89 -17.95
C PHE A 115 3.72 -12.90 -16.85
N SER A 116 4.55 -11.86 -16.81
CA SER A 116 5.52 -11.66 -15.73
C SER A 116 4.85 -11.03 -14.50
N VAL A 117 4.83 -11.76 -13.39
CA VAL A 117 4.28 -11.28 -12.09
C VAL A 117 5.02 -10.06 -11.61
N ILE A 118 6.36 -10.02 -11.77
CA ILE A 118 7.17 -8.86 -11.36
C ILE A 118 6.75 -7.63 -12.14
N GLN A 119 6.68 -7.70 -13.46
CA GLN A 119 6.26 -6.56 -14.29
C GLN A 119 4.84 -6.10 -13.95
N ALA A 120 3.93 -7.05 -13.69
CA ALA A 120 2.56 -6.72 -13.29
C ALA A 120 2.49 -6.04 -11.91
N LEU A 121 3.35 -6.41 -10.95
CA LEU A 121 3.38 -5.80 -9.62
C LEU A 121 3.94 -4.38 -9.60
N ILE A 122 4.87 -4.04 -10.49
CA ILE A 122 5.57 -2.75 -10.49
C ILE A 122 4.61 -1.54 -10.47
N PRO A 123 3.60 -1.42 -11.36
CA PRO A 123 2.72 -0.26 -11.37
C PRO A 123 1.91 -0.12 -10.07
N ALA A 124 1.39 -1.22 -9.55
CA ALA A 124 0.59 -1.20 -8.32
C ALA A 124 1.44 -0.82 -7.11
N PHE A 125 2.67 -1.35 -7.04
CA PHE A 125 3.60 -1.00 -5.97
C PHE A 125 4.07 0.46 -6.07
N ALA A 126 4.31 0.96 -7.28
CA ALA A 126 4.65 2.36 -7.52
C ALA A 126 3.52 3.31 -7.06
N VAL A 127 2.26 2.99 -7.36
CA VAL A 127 1.10 3.76 -6.88
C VAL A 127 1.04 3.75 -5.36
N LEU A 128 1.26 2.61 -4.70
CA LEU A 128 1.25 2.51 -3.24
C LEU A 128 2.36 3.34 -2.60
N VAL A 129 3.60 3.26 -3.11
CA VAL A 129 4.75 4.03 -2.62
C VAL A 129 4.53 5.53 -2.86
N PHE A 130 3.96 5.91 -4.01
CA PHE A 130 3.63 7.31 -4.31
C PHE A 130 2.57 7.85 -3.34
N ALA A 131 1.51 7.09 -3.07
CA ALA A 131 0.45 7.46 -2.14
C ALA A 131 0.99 7.60 -0.70
N LEU A 132 1.87 6.69 -0.26
CA LEU A 132 2.56 6.81 1.02
C LEU A 132 3.41 8.08 1.09
N GLY A 133 4.21 8.35 0.04
CA GLY A 133 5.02 9.57 -0.06
C GLY A 133 4.15 10.84 0.00
N HIS A 134 2.99 10.81 -0.66
CA HIS A 134 2.04 11.91 -0.61
C HIS A 134 1.47 12.11 0.80
N LEU A 135 1.05 11.04 1.48
CA LEU A 135 0.57 11.09 2.86
C LEU A 135 1.64 11.66 3.79
N VAL A 136 2.87 11.12 3.75
CA VAL A 136 3.98 11.58 4.62
C VAL A 136 4.28 13.05 4.39
N ARG A 137 4.29 13.51 3.13
CA ARG A 137 4.56 14.92 2.78
C ARG A 137 3.49 15.87 3.30
N THR A 138 2.25 15.42 3.40
CA THR A 138 1.10 16.25 3.79
C THR A 138 0.80 16.22 5.29
N ILE A 139 1.58 15.46 6.09
CA ILE A 139 1.47 15.46 7.55
C ILE A 139 1.58 16.89 8.09
N LYS A 140 0.54 17.32 8.81
CA LYS A 140 0.48 18.61 9.51
C LYS A 140 0.51 18.35 11.01
N LEU A 141 1.51 18.90 11.68
CA LEU A 141 1.49 18.92 13.14
C LEU A 141 0.49 19.97 13.61
N LYS A 142 -0.45 19.59 14.47
CA LYS A 142 -1.29 20.55 15.16
C LYS A 142 -0.43 21.32 16.15
N LEU A 143 -0.27 22.58 15.91
CA LEU A 143 0.24 23.50 16.90
C LEU A 143 -0.92 23.79 17.85
N GLY A 144 -0.93 23.11 19.00
CA GLY A 144 -1.97 23.27 20.00
C GLY A 144 -1.98 24.71 20.52
N SER A 145 -3.18 25.28 20.62
CA SER A 145 -3.39 26.59 21.23
C SER A 145 -3.20 26.56 22.76
N ASN A 146 -3.26 25.39 23.41
CA ASN A 146 -3.24 25.30 24.89
C ASN A 146 -2.50 24.10 25.46
N GLY A 147 -1.74 23.36 24.70
CA GLY A 147 -0.98 22.23 25.17
C GLY A 147 0.35 22.17 24.49
N SER A 148 1.43 22.38 25.23
CA SER A 148 2.77 22.15 24.75
C SER A 148 2.92 20.68 24.35
N PRO A 149 3.01 20.33 23.05
CA PRO A 149 3.61 19.04 22.75
C PRO A 149 5.07 19.16 23.21
N ALA A 150 5.57 18.15 23.87
CA ALA A 150 6.96 18.09 24.26
C ALA A 150 7.84 18.36 23.04
N GLY A 151 8.58 19.45 23.06
CA GLY A 151 9.49 19.84 21.98
C GLY A 151 9.43 21.32 21.61
N THR A 152 10.59 21.85 21.27
CA THR A 152 10.77 23.26 20.88
C THR A 152 10.17 23.51 19.47
N TRP A 153 9.87 24.77 19.12
CA TRP A 153 9.49 25.18 17.78
C TRP A 153 10.47 24.72 16.70
N ARG A 154 11.75 24.67 17.04
CA ARG A 154 12.83 24.22 16.15
C ARG A 154 12.69 22.74 15.80
N GLU A 155 12.41 21.88 16.80
CA GLU A 155 12.22 20.44 16.59
C GLU A 155 11.00 20.16 15.72
N LYS A 156 9.89 20.86 15.92
CA LYS A 156 8.69 20.73 15.11
C LYS A 156 8.93 21.14 13.65
N LEU A 157 9.67 22.22 13.45
CA LEU A 157 10.03 22.68 12.11
C LEU A 157 10.96 21.68 11.40
N LEU A 158 11.94 21.12 12.13
CA LEU A 158 12.84 20.08 11.61
C LEU A 158 12.05 18.83 11.23
N TRP A 159 11.12 18.36 12.09
CA TRP A 159 10.25 17.23 11.80
C TRP A 159 9.40 17.46 10.55
N LEU A 160 8.79 18.62 10.38
CA LEU A 160 8.00 18.93 9.17
C LEU A 160 8.87 18.96 7.90
N LYS A 161 10.08 19.51 8.00
CA LYS A 161 11.03 19.49 6.87
C LYS A 161 11.42 18.05 6.52
N PHE A 162 11.69 17.23 7.54
CA PHE A 162 11.99 15.81 7.39
C PHE A 162 10.85 15.07 6.70
N CYS A 163 9.60 15.17 7.18
CA CYS A 163 8.43 14.53 6.55
C CYS A 163 8.26 14.98 5.09
N ARG A 164 8.43 16.27 4.80
CA ARG A 164 8.33 16.78 3.42
C ARG A 164 9.40 16.23 2.50
N LEU A 165 10.64 16.12 3.00
CA LEU A 165 11.76 15.57 2.25
C LEU A 165 11.55 14.08 2.00
N THR A 166 11.26 13.30 3.05
CA THR A 166 10.97 11.86 2.96
C THR A 166 9.84 11.58 1.98
N GLY A 167 8.74 12.34 2.08
CA GLY A 167 7.61 12.15 1.17
C GLY A 167 7.97 12.44 -0.30
N ARG A 168 8.83 13.44 -0.57
CA ARG A 168 9.33 13.69 -1.94
C ARG A 168 10.23 12.56 -2.44
N ILE A 169 11.13 12.06 -1.59
CA ILE A 169 12.01 10.94 -1.92
C ILE A 169 11.17 9.71 -2.29
N LEU A 170 10.16 9.36 -1.49
CA LEU A 170 9.26 8.25 -1.80
C LEU A 170 8.52 8.45 -3.14
N GLN A 171 8.08 9.67 -3.45
CA GLN A 171 7.43 9.95 -4.73
C GLN A 171 8.39 9.79 -5.92
N VAL A 172 9.64 10.22 -5.78
CA VAL A 172 10.68 10.01 -6.81
C VAL A 172 11.00 8.53 -6.96
N LEU A 173 11.15 7.80 -5.84
CA LEU A 173 11.37 6.35 -5.87
C LEU A 173 10.21 5.61 -6.55
N ALA A 174 8.98 6.03 -6.34
CA ALA A 174 7.80 5.47 -7.03
C ALA A 174 7.89 5.65 -8.55
N LEU A 175 8.37 6.81 -9.02
CA LEU A 175 8.60 7.04 -10.45
C LEU A 175 9.76 6.19 -11.00
N VAL A 176 10.83 6.04 -10.22
CA VAL A 176 11.96 5.17 -10.59
C VAL A 176 11.51 3.70 -10.68
N LEU A 177 10.61 3.24 -9.80
CA LEU A 177 10.06 1.89 -9.89
C LEU A 177 9.42 1.61 -11.25
N LEU A 178 8.78 2.58 -11.90
CA LEU A 178 8.15 2.38 -13.20
C LEU A 178 9.17 2.05 -14.30
N THR A 179 10.45 2.41 -14.15
CA THR A 179 11.49 2.01 -15.10
C THR A 179 11.70 0.49 -15.12
N GLY A 180 11.35 -0.19 -14.02
CA GLY A 180 11.38 -1.65 -13.92
C GLY A 180 10.43 -2.38 -14.88
N LEU A 181 9.47 -1.68 -15.50
CA LEU A 181 8.67 -2.25 -16.59
C LEU A 181 9.56 -2.63 -17.79
N PHE A 182 10.67 -1.93 -17.99
CA PHE A 182 11.63 -2.16 -19.06
C PHE A 182 12.82 -3.02 -18.62
N TYR A 183 13.16 -2.97 -17.32
CA TYR A 183 14.32 -3.66 -16.73
C TYR A 183 13.94 -4.40 -15.44
N PRO A 184 13.05 -5.42 -15.51
CA PRO A 184 12.47 -6.06 -14.32
C PRO A 184 13.51 -6.74 -13.44
N ASP A 185 14.55 -7.35 -14.01
CA ASP A 185 15.57 -8.09 -13.26
C ASP A 185 16.46 -7.17 -12.38
N GLN A 186 16.56 -5.91 -12.73
CA GLN A 186 17.42 -4.94 -12.05
C GLN A 186 16.66 -4.04 -11.07
N ILE A 187 15.34 -3.94 -11.20
CA ILE A 187 14.56 -2.94 -10.49
C ILE A 187 14.62 -3.10 -8.96
N PHE A 188 14.62 -4.33 -8.46
CA PHE A 188 14.70 -4.58 -7.02
C PHE A 188 16.04 -4.14 -6.44
N ILE A 189 17.14 -4.35 -7.17
CA ILE A 189 18.48 -3.91 -6.76
C ILE A 189 18.54 -2.38 -6.76
N VAL A 190 18.09 -1.76 -7.85
CA VAL A 190 18.08 -0.30 -7.99
C VAL A 190 17.20 0.34 -6.92
N PHE A 191 15.99 -0.16 -6.73
CA PHE A 191 15.06 0.37 -5.72
C PHE A 191 15.61 0.22 -4.31
N SER A 192 16.12 -0.98 -3.94
CA SER A 192 16.68 -1.24 -2.61
C SER A 192 17.90 -0.38 -2.34
N THR A 193 18.77 -0.21 -3.33
CA THR A 193 19.95 0.65 -3.20
C THR A 193 19.56 2.11 -3.01
N LEU A 194 18.63 2.63 -3.80
CA LEU A 194 18.14 4.00 -3.69
C LEU A 194 17.41 4.24 -2.37
N LEU A 195 16.63 3.26 -1.90
CA LEU A 195 15.95 3.32 -0.60
C LEU A 195 16.97 3.37 0.54
N LEU A 196 18.01 2.52 0.49
CA LEU A 196 19.09 2.51 1.48
C LEU A 196 19.82 3.85 1.50
N VAL A 197 20.20 4.39 0.34
CA VAL A 197 20.83 5.70 0.23
C VAL A 197 19.93 6.80 0.81
N ALA A 198 18.63 6.75 0.53
CA ALA A 198 17.67 7.71 1.07
C ALA A 198 17.56 7.62 2.61
N VAL A 199 17.53 6.41 3.17
CA VAL A 199 17.51 6.17 4.62
C VAL A 199 18.77 6.73 5.27
N VAL A 200 19.95 6.43 4.73
CA VAL A 200 21.24 6.94 5.24
C VAL A 200 21.32 8.47 5.13
N ALA A 201 20.89 9.04 3.99
CA ALA A 201 20.90 10.49 3.79
C ALA A 201 19.93 11.24 4.73
N LEU A 202 18.89 10.58 5.21
CA LEU A 202 17.94 11.13 6.18
C LEU A 202 18.45 11.00 7.63
N GLY A 203 19.55 10.28 7.87
CA GLY A 203 20.13 10.10 9.19
C GLY A 203 19.35 9.14 10.10
N LEU A 204 18.67 8.18 9.50
CA LEU A 204 17.92 7.13 10.20
C LEU A 204 18.80 5.92 10.50
#